data_34f24814ac2881d297c48e5e692b46d7
#
_entry.id   34f24814ac2881d297c48e5e692b46d7
#
_cell.length_a   1.000
_cell.length_b   1.000
_cell.length_c   1.000
_cell.angle_alpha   90.00
_cell.angle_beta   90.00
_cell.angle_gamma   90.00
#
_symmetry.space_group_name_H-M   'P 1'
#
loop_
_entity.id
_entity.type
_entity.pdbx_description
1 polymer ?
#
loop_
_entity_poly.entity_id
_entity_poly.type
_entity_poly.pdbx_seq_one_letter_code
_entity_poly.pdbx_strand_id
1 'polypeptide(L)'
;MAKKLTQYTYLPDLSDKANEFTFSEQNIVKFGFCANDNLMGNVKLKINSTNSTNGIDIEVNDNGMYEIEAEDSFLDINSVKVWRTTDAEGTLVEGDNFTIDIIEKIE
;
A
#
# COMPACT_ATOMS: atom_id res chain seq x y z
N MET A 1 16.64 20.64 -0.84
CA MET A 1 16.31 19.23 -0.61
C MET A 1 15.11 18.86 -1.44
N ALA A 2 15.27 17.90 -2.30
CA ALA A 2 14.22 17.56 -3.26
C ALA A 2 13.46 16.32 -2.83
N LYS A 3 12.21 16.24 -3.25
CA LYS A 3 11.37 15.08 -3.05
C LYS A 3 10.84 14.62 -4.40
N LYS A 4 10.63 13.33 -4.53
CA LYS A 4 10.08 12.74 -5.75
C LYS A 4 8.83 11.96 -5.40
N LEU A 5 7.74 12.24 -6.09
CA LEU A 5 6.50 11.48 -5.98
C LEU A 5 6.46 10.42 -7.07
N THR A 6 6.25 9.18 -6.68
CA THR A 6 5.94 8.08 -7.60
C THR A 6 4.55 7.58 -7.26
N GLN A 7 3.68 7.50 -8.26
CA GLN A 7 2.30 7.06 -8.07
C GLN A 7 2.06 5.80 -8.88
N TYR A 8 1.52 4.79 -8.21
CA TYR A 8 1.18 3.50 -8.82
C TYR A 8 -0.33 3.33 -8.77
N THR A 9 -0.92 2.92 -9.89
CA THR A 9 -2.34 2.55 -9.96
C THR A 9 -2.41 1.05 -10.23
N TYR A 10 -3.12 0.33 -9.37
CA TYR A 10 -3.26 -1.11 -9.49
C TYR A 10 -4.67 -1.47 -9.90
N LEU A 11 -4.76 -2.22 -11.00
CA LEU A 11 -6.01 -2.78 -11.52
C LEU A 11 -5.83 -4.29 -11.48
N PRO A 12 -6.45 -5.00 -10.52
CA PRO A 12 -6.21 -6.44 -10.42
C PRO A 12 -6.71 -7.18 -11.64
N ASP A 13 -5.87 -8.11 -12.09
CA ASP A 13 -6.23 -9.05 -13.14
C ASP A 13 -6.80 -10.28 -12.44
N LEU A 14 -7.99 -10.70 -12.85
CA LEU A 14 -8.65 -11.85 -12.23
C LEU A 14 -7.86 -13.15 -12.40
N SER A 15 -6.98 -13.22 -13.39
CA SER A 15 -6.11 -14.37 -13.59
C SER A 15 -4.92 -14.39 -12.63
N ASP A 16 -4.59 -13.23 -12.05
CA ASP A 16 -3.49 -13.07 -11.11
C ASP A 16 -4.06 -12.78 -9.71
N LYS A 17 -3.88 -13.73 -8.82
CA LYS A 17 -4.38 -13.59 -7.45
C LYS A 17 -3.42 -12.87 -6.52
N ALA A 18 -2.27 -12.45 -7.03
CA ALA A 18 -1.30 -11.71 -6.23
C ALA A 18 -1.85 -10.32 -5.95
N ASN A 19 -1.92 -9.99 -4.68
CA ASN A 19 -2.36 -8.69 -4.21
C ASN A 19 -1.24 -8.00 -3.42
N GLU A 20 0.00 -8.45 -3.62
CA GLU A 20 1.18 -7.88 -2.99
C GLU A 20 1.86 -6.92 -3.95
N PHE A 21 2.25 -5.77 -3.43
CA PHE A 21 2.91 -4.74 -4.18
C PHE A 21 4.31 -4.51 -3.59
N THR A 22 5.34 -4.71 -4.41
CA THR A 22 6.74 -4.55 -4.00
C THR A 22 7.32 -3.29 -4.61
N PHE A 23 8.04 -2.52 -3.83
CA PHE A 23 8.66 -1.29 -4.33
C PHE A 23 10.18 -1.40 -4.33
N SER A 24 10.79 -0.61 -5.22
CA SER A 24 12.24 -0.45 -5.26
C SER A 24 12.68 0.90 -4.73
N GLU A 25 11.74 1.77 -4.37
CA GLU A 25 12.06 3.12 -3.87
C GLU A 25 12.83 3.04 -2.55
N GLN A 26 13.75 3.98 -2.37
CA GLN A 26 14.56 4.09 -1.16
C GLN A 26 14.40 5.49 -0.58
N ASN A 27 14.73 5.64 0.69
CA ASN A 27 14.62 6.93 1.39
C ASN A 27 13.18 7.45 1.33
N ILE A 28 12.23 6.54 1.58
CA ILE A 28 10.80 6.87 1.55
C ILE A 28 10.48 7.72 2.76
N VAL A 29 9.87 8.88 2.54
CA VAL A 29 9.42 9.78 3.62
C VAL A 29 7.92 9.80 3.77
N LYS A 30 7.17 9.36 2.75
CA LYS A 30 5.73 9.28 2.85
C LYS A 30 5.19 8.12 2.01
N PHE A 31 4.22 7.43 2.55
CA PHE A 31 3.49 6.37 1.88
C PHE A 31 1.99 6.68 2.00
N GLY A 32 1.28 6.64 0.89
CA GLY A 32 -0.16 6.84 0.86
C GLY A 32 -0.85 5.73 0.09
N PHE A 33 -2.03 5.36 0.53
CA PHE A 33 -2.87 4.34 -0.09
C PHE A 33 -4.28 4.90 -0.24
N CYS A 34 -4.90 4.64 -1.38
CA CYS A 34 -6.29 5.03 -1.62
C CYS A 34 -7.00 3.93 -2.38
N ALA A 35 -8.07 3.39 -1.79
CA ALA A 35 -8.91 2.38 -2.41
C ALA A 35 -10.02 3.04 -3.20
N ASN A 36 -10.48 2.39 -4.28
CA ASN A 36 -11.66 2.85 -5.00
C ASN A 36 -12.94 2.50 -4.22
N ASP A 37 -14.08 2.94 -4.74
CA ASP A 37 -15.38 2.77 -4.07
C ASP A 37 -15.70 1.29 -3.80
N ASN A 38 -15.31 0.40 -4.71
CA ASN A 38 -15.63 -1.03 -4.58
C ASN A 38 -14.85 -1.69 -3.43
N LEU A 39 -13.65 -1.22 -3.17
CA LEU A 39 -12.77 -1.76 -2.13
C LEU A 39 -12.88 -1.00 -0.81
N MET A 40 -13.30 0.26 -0.88
CA MET A 40 -13.44 1.14 0.26
C MET A 40 -14.29 0.49 1.36
N GLY A 41 -13.83 0.56 2.61
CA GLY A 41 -14.53 -0.04 3.74
C GLY A 41 -14.28 -1.54 3.90
N ASN A 42 -13.63 -2.19 2.93
CA ASN A 42 -13.40 -3.64 2.94
C ASN A 42 -11.93 -4.00 2.73
N VAL A 43 -11.04 -3.17 3.21
CA VAL A 43 -9.61 -3.33 2.94
C VAL A 43 -8.79 -3.17 4.22
N LYS A 44 -7.74 -3.98 4.33
CA LYS A 44 -6.65 -3.72 5.27
C LYS A 44 -5.33 -3.90 4.52
N LEU A 45 -4.27 -3.35 5.06
CA LEU A 45 -2.94 -3.47 4.50
C LEU A 45 -2.07 -4.32 5.42
N LYS A 46 -1.20 -5.12 4.81
CA LYS A 46 -0.09 -5.76 5.51
C LYS A 46 1.18 -5.14 4.97
N ILE A 47 1.87 -4.40 5.83
CA ILE A 47 3.07 -3.67 5.42
C ILE A 47 4.29 -4.47 5.87
N ASN A 48 5.19 -4.76 4.92
CA ASN A 48 6.42 -5.48 5.19
C ASN A 48 7.60 -4.54 5.11
N SER A 49 8.53 -4.71 6.04
CA SER A 49 9.79 -3.99 6.06
C SER A 49 10.94 -4.97 5.87
N THR A 50 12.14 -4.44 5.67
CA THR A 50 13.34 -5.29 5.56
C THR A 50 13.63 -6.03 6.85
N ASN A 51 13.14 -5.53 7.98
CA ASN A 51 13.43 -6.10 9.31
C ASN A 51 12.26 -6.91 9.88
N SER A 52 11.17 -7.09 9.11
CA SER A 52 10.02 -7.84 9.57
C SER A 52 9.57 -8.82 8.49
N THR A 53 9.48 -10.09 8.84
CA THR A 53 9.04 -11.13 7.92
C THR A 53 7.54 -11.39 8.00
N ASN A 54 6.88 -10.87 9.03
CA ASN A 54 5.46 -11.16 9.26
C ASN A 54 4.53 -10.02 8.88
N GLY A 55 5.11 -8.86 8.55
CA GLY A 55 4.32 -7.69 8.23
C GLY A 55 3.60 -7.09 9.43
N ILE A 56 3.04 -5.92 9.23
CA ILE A 56 2.23 -5.21 10.22
C ILE A 56 0.85 -5.00 9.62
N ASP A 57 -0.18 -5.40 10.35
CA ASP A 57 -1.57 -5.21 9.90
C ASP A 57 -2.01 -3.79 10.20
N ILE A 58 -2.52 -3.12 9.18
CA ILE A 58 -3.01 -1.74 9.26
C ILE A 58 -4.48 -1.75 8.85
N GLU A 59 -5.34 -1.23 9.72
CA GLU A 59 -6.73 -1.02 9.36
C GLU A 59 -6.86 0.28 8.58
N VAL A 60 -7.50 0.21 7.42
CA VAL A 60 -7.74 1.38 6.59
C VAL A 60 -9.09 1.97 6.99
N ASN A 61 -9.15 3.29 7.09
CA ASN A 61 -10.38 4.01 7.41
C ASN A 61 -11.50 3.67 6.43
N ASP A 62 -12.75 3.89 6.83
CA ASP A 62 -13.91 3.60 5.98
C ASP A 62 -13.90 4.41 4.68
N ASN A 63 -13.16 5.52 4.64
CA ASN A 63 -12.99 6.30 3.41
C ASN A 63 -11.97 5.69 2.46
N GLY A 64 -11.37 4.55 2.81
CA GLY A 64 -10.43 3.84 1.95
C GLY A 64 -9.05 4.45 1.85
N MET A 65 -8.69 5.36 2.75
CA MET A 65 -7.42 6.07 2.69
C MET A 65 -6.55 5.77 3.91
N TYR A 66 -5.24 5.67 3.66
CA TYR A 66 -4.25 5.50 4.71
C TYR A 66 -2.98 6.25 4.30
N GLU A 67 -2.41 7.02 5.23
CA GLU A 67 -1.16 7.71 5.00
C GLU A 67 -0.25 7.58 6.21
N ILE A 68 1.05 7.46 5.96
CA ILE A 68 2.06 7.54 7.00
C ILE A 68 3.22 8.37 6.47
N GLU A 69 3.75 9.25 7.32
CA GLU A 69 4.83 10.14 6.96
C GLU A 69 5.90 10.12 8.04
N ALA A 70 7.16 10.07 7.63
CA ALA A 70 8.31 10.19 8.54
C ALA A 70 8.78 11.63 8.57
N GLU A 71 8.99 12.19 9.75
CA GLU A 71 9.44 13.57 9.89
C GLU A 71 10.96 13.70 9.84
N ASP A 72 11.68 12.90 10.62
CA ASP A 72 13.14 13.02 10.75
C ASP A 72 13.88 11.76 10.35
N SER A 73 13.19 10.82 9.71
CA SER A 73 13.79 9.54 9.34
C SER A 73 13.16 9.06 8.04
N PHE A 74 13.41 7.80 7.70
CA PHE A 74 12.80 7.17 6.53
C PHE A 74 11.88 6.04 6.96
N LEU A 75 10.87 5.78 6.15
CA LEU A 75 10.00 4.64 6.33
C LEU A 75 10.68 3.39 5.78
N ASP A 76 10.72 2.34 6.56
CA ASP A 76 11.27 1.05 6.12
C ASP A 76 10.11 0.19 5.62
N ILE A 77 9.71 0.41 4.38
CA ILE A 77 8.64 -0.32 3.73
C ILE A 77 9.18 -0.86 2.42
N ASN A 78 9.10 -2.17 2.21
CA ASN A 78 9.52 -2.76 0.95
C ASN A 78 8.39 -3.44 0.18
N SER A 79 7.30 -3.79 0.85
CA SER A 79 6.13 -4.31 0.15
C SER A 79 4.87 -4.10 0.98
N VAL A 80 3.73 -4.12 0.28
CA VAL A 80 2.42 -4.00 0.90
C VAL A 80 1.52 -5.06 0.27
N LYS A 81 0.86 -5.86 1.11
CA LYS A 81 -0.20 -6.74 0.65
C LYS A 81 -1.52 -6.05 0.91
N VAL A 82 -2.31 -5.90 -0.14
CA VAL A 82 -3.65 -5.32 -0.04
C VAL A 82 -4.64 -6.45 0.16
N TRP A 83 -5.30 -6.44 1.30
CA TRP A 83 -6.12 -7.56 1.77
C TRP A 83 -7.58 -7.14 1.79
N ARG A 84 -8.42 -7.85 1.02
CA ARG A 84 -9.87 -7.62 1.08
C ARG A 84 -10.44 -8.33 2.29
N THR A 85 -11.06 -7.57 3.21
CA THR A 85 -11.49 -8.11 4.50
C THR A 85 -12.68 -9.05 4.38
N THR A 86 -13.40 -9.03 3.27
CA THR A 86 -14.56 -9.91 3.06
C THR A 86 -14.17 -11.28 2.49
N ASP A 87 -12.89 -11.49 2.21
CA ASP A 87 -12.39 -12.77 1.70
C ASP A 87 -11.43 -13.39 2.73
N ALA A 88 -11.55 -14.70 2.94
CA ALA A 88 -10.72 -15.38 3.94
C ALA A 88 -9.24 -15.35 3.61
N GLU A 89 -8.88 -15.27 2.33
CA GLU A 89 -7.49 -15.21 1.88
C GLU A 89 -7.07 -13.79 1.49
N GLY A 90 -7.98 -12.83 1.61
CA GLY A 90 -7.72 -11.45 1.26
C GLY A 90 -7.73 -11.16 -0.23
N THR A 91 -8.24 -12.08 -1.05
CA THR A 91 -8.21 -11.97 -2.51
C THR A 91 -9.08 -10.82 -2.99
N LEU A 92 -8.51 -9.97 -3.84
CA LEU A 92 -9.26 -8.88 -4.47
C LEU A 92 -10.21 -9.45 -5.52
N VAL A 93 -11.29 -8.74 -5.77
CA VAL A 93 -12.33 -9.19 -6.73
C VAL A 93 -12.41 -8.20 -7.88
N GLU A 94 -13.16 -8.57 -8.92
CA GLU A 94 -13.36 -7.70 -10.07
C GLU A 94 -13.92 -6.36 -9.63
N GLY A 95 -13.35 -5.29 -10.16
CA GLY A 95 -13.76 -3.93 -9.80
C GLY A 95 -12.96 -3.31 -8.66
N ASP A 96 -12.17 -4.11 -7.94
CA ASP A 96 -11.28 -3.57 -6.91
C ASP A 96 -10.07 -2.91 -7.57
N ASN A 97 -9.76 -1.69 -7.13
CA ASN A 97 -8.50 -1.07 -7.53
C ASN A 97 -8.06 -0.09 -6.45
N PHE A 98 -6.80 0.29 -6.50
CA PHE A 98 -6.23 1.20 -5.53
C PHE A 98 -5.05 1.95 -6.14
N THR A 99 -4.66 3.02 -5.46
CA THR A 99 -3.51 3.83 -5.83
C THR A 99 -2.55 3.88 -4.65
N ILE A 100 -1.26 3.79 -4.93
CA ILE A 100 -0.21 3.93 -3.93
C ILE A 100 0.69 5.09 -4.33
N ASP A 101 0.88 6.02 -3.41
CA ASP A 101 1.77 7.16 -3.57
C ASP A 101 2.99 6.99 -2.67
N ILE A 102 4.17 7.12 -3.25
CA ILE A 102 5.43 7.01 -2.51
C ILE A 102 6.23 8.27 -2.76
N ILE A 103 6.58 8.94 -1.67
CA ILE A 103 7.43 10.14 -1.76
C ILE A 103 8.81 9.78 -1.21
N GLU A 104 9.83 9.95 -2.06
CA GLU A 104 11.22 9.76 -1.73
C GLU A 104 11.90 11.09 -1.51
N LYS A 105 12.86 11.11 -0.61
CA LYS A 105 13.76 12.25 -0.47
C LYS A 105 14.95 12.02 -1.36
N ILE A 106 15.17 12.94 -2.30
CA ILE A 106 16.32 12.89 -3.19
C ILE A 106 17.16 14.15 -2.93
N GLU A 107 18.44 13.97 -2.90
CA GLU A 107 19.38 15.05 -2.61
C GLU A 107 19.33 16.16 -3.65
#